data_78c8550027af737799684879bc065eec
#
_entry.id   78c8550027af737799684879bc065eec
#
_cell.length_a   1.000
_cell.length_b   1.000
_cell.length_c   1.000
_cell.angle_alpha   90.00
_cell.angle_beta   90.00
_cell.angle_gamma   90.00
#
_symmetry.space_group_name_H-M   'P 1'
#
loop_
_entity.id
_entity.type
_entity.pdbx_description
1 polymer ?
#
loop_
_entity_poly.entity_id
_entity_poly.type
_entity_poly.pdbx_seq_one_letter_code
_entity_poly.pdbx_strand_id
1 'polypeptide(L)'
;MRKGLDSLKGLILQKARIRRTIVSCQRRGAVFPHTLITGLGGTGKTVLSRAVAEELDVPFVEYEAAALPTRAAVIRALMQGDKMAREIGKPLAIFIDEVHRFDKERQEALYYPMVEHRITTKDGVLEFAPFTLFAATTRPDALDAGSFVTRCQNNWHLGRYDLMEICDILRGIFDNWGITHGPSEIKSIGRRCLGIPRIANNLAAKVRDQIYYRGGDLCVLPSDITDTFNLEELDSIGLSEQHRVYLMSLYNAGSRPCGLHTMSGLLSMSTSVVEDVIEPILLSLGFVESTSRGRRLTEKGRKHLIEECALV
;
A
#
# COMPACT_ATOMS: atom_id res chain seq x y z
N MET A 1 -8.73 -15.56 -17.89
CA MET A 1 -8.16 -14.47 -17.08
C MET A 1 -6.74 -14.88 -16.67
N ARG A 2 -5.76 -13.96 -16.77
CA ARG A 2 -4.40 -14.20 -16.21
C ARG A 2 -4.53 -14.32 -14.70
N LYS A 3 -3.85 -15.32 -14.08
CA LYS A 3 -3.82 -15.54 -12.64
C LYS A 3 -2.42 -15.28 -12.10
N GLY A 4 -2.31 -15.15 -10.79
CA GLY A 4 -1.05 -14.95 -10.11
C GLY A 4 -0.34 -13.65 -10.52
N LEU A 5 0.98 -13.68 -10.54
CA LEU A 5 1.82 -12.51 -10.83
C LEU A 5 1.62 -11.92 -12.23
N ASP A 6 1.10 -12.67 -13.20
CA ASP A 6 0.81 -12.17 -14.55
C ASP A 6 -0.42 -11.26 -14.61
N SER A 7 -1.29 -11.33 -13.61
CA SER A 7 -2.43 -10.41 -13.48
C SER A 7 -2.03 -9.00 -13.09
N LEU A 8 -0.88 -8.85 -12.42
CA LEU A 8 -0.38 -7.58 -11.93
C LEU A 8 0.27 -6.76 -13.06
N LYS A 9 -0.01 -5.48 -13.10
CA LYS A 9 0.72 -4.53 -13.94
C LYS A 9 1.91 -3.94 -13.17
N GLY A 10 2.97 -3.59 -13.88
CA GLY A 10 4.19 -3.06 -13.26
C GLY A 10 4.98 -4.09 -12.44
N LEU A 11 5.84 -3.62 -11.55
CA LEU A 11 6.67 -4.40 -10.62
C LEU A 11 7.55 -5.45 -11.30
N ILE A 12 8.11 -5.17 -12.48
CA ILE A 12 8.80 -6.14 -13.35
C ILE A 12 9.94 -6.84 -12.61
N LEU A 13 10.85 -6.06 -12.00
CA LEU A 13 11.99 -6.63 -11.26
C LEU A 13 11.54 -7.38 -10.02
N GLN A 14 10.54 -6.86 -9.32
CA GLN A 14 10.00 -7.51 -8.13
C GLN A 14 9.38 -8.86 -8.48
N LYS A 15 8.57 -8.93 -9.53
CA LYS A 15 7.98 -10.19 -10.03
C LYS A 15 9.03 -11.20 -10.43
N ALA A 16 10.10 -10.78 -11.09
CA ALA A 16 11.20 -11.67 -11.46
C ALA A 16 11.92 -12.27 -10.22
N ARG A 17 12.16 -11.45 -9.18
CA ARG A 17 12.72 -11.92 -7.90
C ARG A 17 11.79 -12.92 -7.21
N ILE A 18 10.50 -12.61 -7.14
CA ILE A 18 9.47 -13.46 -6.53
C ILE A 18 9.40 -14.80 -7.25
N ARG A 19 9.31 -14.82 -8.59
CA ARG A 19 9.29 -16.07 -9.38
C ARG A 19 10.49 -16.93 -9.14
N ARG A 20 11.69 -16.36 -9.07
CA ARG A 20 12.89 -17.11 -8.73
C ARG A 20 12.75 -17.80 -7.38
N THR A 21 12.22 -17.11 -6.36
CA THR A 21 11.99 -17.68 -5.04
C THR A 21 10.94 -18.78 -5.07
N ILE A 22 9.81 -18.57 -5.78
CA ILE A 22 8.75 -19.58 -5.95
C ILE A 22 9.31 -20.87 -6.56
N VAL A 23 10.00 -20.76 -7.69
CA VAL A 23 10.61 -21.93 -8.36
C VAL A 23 11.62 -22.63 -7.47
N SER A 24 12.43 -21.87 -6.72
CA SER A 24 13.37 -22.45 -5.76
C SER A 24 12.66 -23.21 -4.64
N CYS A 25 11.58 -22.68 -4.07
CA CYS A 25 10.81 -23.35 -3.03
C CYS A 25 10.13 -24.62 -3.56
N GLN A 26 9.51 -24.56 -4.73
CA GLN A 26 8.88 -25.71 -5.37
C GLN A 26 9.87 -26.85 -5.61
N ARG A 27 11.07 -26.54 -6.13
CA ARG A 27 12.12 -27.55 -6.37
C ARG A 27 12.68 -28.19 -5.10
N ARG A 28 12.67 -27.47 -3.99
CA ARG A 28 13.16 -27.96 -2.68
C ARG A 28 12.07 -28.60 -1.83
N GLY A 29 10.79 -28.56 -2.25
CA GLY A 29 9.66 -28.94 -1.41
C GLY A 29 9.52 -28.07 -0.15
N ALA A 30 9.96 -26.82 -0.21
CA ALA A 30 9.96 -25.89 0.91
C ALA A 30 8.81 -24.88 0.80
N VAL A 31 8.29 -24.46 1.95
CA VAL A 31 7.30 -23.39 2.04
C VAL A 31 7.94 -22.06 1.64
N PHE A 32 7.15 -21.17 1.07
CA PHE A 32 7.61 -19.84 0.68
C PHE A 32 8.02 -19.03 1.93
N PRO A 33 9.12 -18.28 1.90
CA PRO A 33 9.63 -17.58 3.08
C PRO A 33 8.66 -16.52 3.62
N HIS A 34 8.64 -16.36 4.94
CA HIS A 34 7.94 -15.21 5.55
C HIS A 34 8.45 -13.91 4.99
N THR A 35 7.53 -13.02 4.66
CA THR A 35 7.82 -11.80 3.88
C THR A 35 7.24 -10.58 4.56
N LEU A 36 8.08 -9.59 4.84
CA LEU A 36 7.66 -8.25 5.22
C LEU A 36 7.52 -7.39 3.97
N ILE A 37 6.37 -6.72 3.83
CA ILE A 37 6.07 -5.84 2.70
C ILE A 37 5.84 -4.43 3.22
N THR A 38 6.72 -3.53 2.86
CA THR A 38 6.66 -2.12 3.26
C THR A 38 6.28 -1.23 2.08
N GLY A 39 5.68 -0.09 2.35
CA GLY A 39 5.35 0.91 1.33
C GLY A 39 4.10 1.70 1.65
N LEU A 40 3.88 2.76 0.89
CA LEU A 40 2.73 3.64 1.06
C LEU A 40 1.39 2.89 0.99
N GLY A 41 0.36 3.47 1.58
CA GLY A 41 -1.02 2.98 1.42
C GLY A 41 -1.43 2.95 -0.04
N GLY A 42 -2.05 1.83 -0.49
CA GLY A 42 -2.53 1.72 -1.87
C GLY A 42 -1.50 1.36 -2.93
N THR A 43 -0.27 0.99 -2.56
CA THR A 43 0.77 0.51 -3.50
C THR A 43 0.60 -0.94 -3.93
N GLY A 44 -0.40 -1.66 -3.42
CA GLY A 44 -0.72 -3.03 -3.86
C GLY A 44 -0.12 -4.14 -3.02
N LYS A 45 0.26 -3.88 -1.75
CA LYS A 45 0.84 -4.89 -0.82
C LYS A 45 -0.03 -6.15 -0.72
N THR A 46 -1.31 -6.00 -0.46
CA THR A 46 -2.29 -7.11 -0.37
C THR A 46 -2.45 -7.83 -1.71
N VAL A 47 -2.58 -7.07 -2.79
CA VAL A 47 -2.77 -7.62 -4.15
C VAL A 47 -1.56 -8.44 -4.58
N LEU A 48 -0.34 -7.97 -4.27
CA LEU A 48 0.90 -8.71 -4.53
C LEU A 48 0.95 -10.01 -3.74
N SER A 49 0.64 -9.97 -2.43
CA SER A 49 0.64 -11.16 -1.57
C SER A 49 -0.34 -12.21 -2.06
N ARG A 50 -1.55 -11.80 -2.45
CA ARG A 50 -2.58 -12.67 -3.01
C ARG A 50 -2.10 -13.29 -4.34
N ALA A 51 -1.51 -12.50 -5.23
CA ALA A 51 -0.97 -13.00 -6.49
C ALA A 51 0.17 -14.01 -6.30
N VAL A 52 0.99 -13.84 -5.26
CA VAL A 52 2.04 -14.83 -4.89
C VAL A 52 1.40 -16.12 -4.38
N ALA A 53 0.37 -16.04 -3.53
CA ALA A 53 -0.34 -17.23 -3.05
C ALA A 53 -1.04 -17.97 -4.20
N GLU A 54 -1.64 -17.27 -5.16
CA GLU A 54 -2.21 -17.86 -6.38
C GLU A 54 -1.15 -18.54 -7.26
N GLU A 55 0.03 -17.95 -7.41
CA GLU A 55 1.16 -18.55 -8.17
C GLU A 55 1.72 -19.80 -7.48
N LEU A 56 1.68 -19.82 -6.15
CA LEU A 56 2.07 -20.98 -5.32
C LEU A 56 0.99 -22.06 -5.28
N ASP A 57 -0.22 -21.78 -5.73
CA ASP A 57 -1.41 -22.65 -5.61
C ASP A 57 -1.71 -23.01 -4.14
N VAL A 58 -1.65 -22.03 -3.24
CA VAL A 58 -1.92 -22.21 -1.80
C VAL A 58 -3.12 -21.33 -1.36
N PRO A 59 -3.89 -21.78 -0.34
CA PRO A 59 -4.94 -20.98 0.25
C PRO A 59 -4.38 -19.67 0.83
N PHE A 60 -5.17 -18.60 0.72
CA PHE A 60 -4.80 -17.26 1.21
C PHE A 60 -5.85 -16.77 2.20
N VAL A 61 -5.41 -16.43 3.40
CA VAL A 61 -6.26 -15.85 4.46
C VAL A 61 -5.73 -14.48 4.82
N GLU A 62 -6.64 -13.52 4.96
CA GLU A 62 -6.32 -12.11 5.14
C GLU A 62 -6.90 -11.61 6.45
N TYR A 63 -6.07 -10.91 7.22
CA TYR A 63 -6.43 -10.23 8.45
C TYR A 63 -5.96 -8.78 8.43
N GLU A 64 -6.75 -7.88 8.98
CA GLU A 64 -6.27 -6.58 9.44
C GLU A 64 -5.75 -6.71 10.87
N ALA A 65 -4.65 -6.05 11.21
CA ALA A 65 -4.10 -6.09 12.58
C ALA A 65 -5.10 -5.60 13.62
N ALA A 66 -5.98 -4.66 13.26
CA ALA A 66 -7.06 -4.17 14.12
C ALA A 66 -8.09 -5.25 14.49
N ALA A 67 -8.31 -6.23 13.61
CA ALA A 67 -9.21 -7.37 13.86
C ALA A 67 -8.61 -8.42 14.81
N LEU A 68 -7.32 -8.31 15.14
CA LEU A 68 -6.59 -9.18 16.04
C LEU A 68 -6.11 -8.42 17.30
N PRO A 69 -7.03 -7.97 18.17
CA PRO A 69 -6.73 -6.98 19.22
C PRO A 69 -5.89 -7.53 20.39
N THR A 70 -5.76 -8.85 20.51
CA THR A 70 -5.02 -9.50 21.62
C THR A 70 -4.11 -10.62 21.11
N ARG A 71 -3.10 -10.95 21.91
CA ARG A 71 -2.26 -12.13 21.67
C ARG A 71 -3.08 -13.42 21.44
N ALA A 72 -4.12 -13.62 22.24
CA ALA A 72 -5.02 -14.78 22.08
C ALA A 72 -5.77 -14.75 20.74
N ALA A 73 -6.14 -13.57 20.22
CA ALA A 73 -6.77 -13.45 18.90
C ALA A 73 -5.79 -13.84 17.78
N VAL A 74 -4.52 -13.42 17.88
CA VAL A 74 -3.46 -13.83 16.93
C VAL A 74 -3.29 -15.34 16.94
N ILE A 75 -3.19 -15.96 18.12
CA ILE A 75 -3.04 -17.44 18.24
C ILE A 75 -4.27 -18.15 17.66
N ARG A 76 -5.48 -17.69 17.93
CA ARG A 76 -6.71 -18.29 17.34
C ARG A 76 -6.71 -18.18 15.81
N ALA A 77 -6.27 -17.06 15.24
CA ALA A 77 -6.15 -16.90 13.79
C ALA A 77 -5.15 -17.91 13.18
N LEU A 78 -4.01 -18.12 13.84
CA LEU A 78 -3.04 -19.15 13.43
C LEU A 78 -3.64 -20.56 13.52
N MET A 79 -4.35 -20.89 14.59
CA MET A 79 -5.01 -22.19 14.76
C MET A 79 -6.08 -22.45 13.70
N GLN A 80 -6.88 -21.42 13.35
CA GLN A 80 -7.88 -21.53 12.28
C GLN A 80 -7.19 -21.78 10.93
N GLY A 81 -6.11 -21.06 10.67
CA GLY A 81 -5.28 -21.28 9.47
C GLY A 81 -4.67 -22.66 9.43
N ASP A 82 -4.13 -23.17 10.53
CA ASP A 82 -3.57 -24.53 10.63
C ASP A 82 -4.63 -25.60 10.32
N LYS A 83 -5.82 -25.47 10.90
CA LYS A 83 -6.94 -26.35 10.61
C LYS A 83 -7.27 -26.39 9.13
N MET A 84 -7.40 -25.21 8.49
CA MET A 84 -7.62 -25.11 7.05
C MET A 84 -6.50 -25.75 6.23
N ALA A 85 -5.23 -25.51 6.58
CA ALA A 85 -4.07 -26.08 5.91
C ALA A 85 -4.10 -27.62 5.94
N ARG A 86 -4.41 -28.20 7.11
CA ARG A 86 -4.51 -29.66 7.29
C ARG A 86 -5.69 -30.26 6.52
N GLU A 87 -6.85 -29.59 6.52
CA GLU A 87 -8.03 -30.04 5.76
C GLU A 87 -7.80 -30.03 4.25
N ILE A 88 -7.08 -29.04 3.73
CA ILE A 88 -6.78 -28.92 2.30
C ILE A 88 -5.55 -29.74 1.90
N GLY A 89 -4.67 -30.08 2.85
CA GLY A 89 -3.40 -30.75 2.58
C GLY A 89 -2.35 -29.88 1.88
N LYS A 90 -2.45 -28.55 2.03
CA LYS A 90 -1.52 -27.58 1.45
C LYS A 90 -1.06 -26.57 2.50
N PRO A 91 0.17 -26.03 2.40
CA PRO A 91 0.58 -24.90 3.23
C PRO A 91 -0.37 -23.71 3.07
N LEU A 92 -0.53 -22.91 4.12
CA LEU A 92 -1.37 -21.71 4.09
C LEU A 92 -0.51 -20.45 3.90
N ALA A 93 -1.00 -19.50 3.13
CA ALA A 93 -0.51 -18.13 3.10
C ALA A 93 -1.39 -17.24 3.99
N ILE A 94 -0.82 -16.67 5.03
CA ILE A 94 -1.49 -15.73 5.96
C ILE A 94 -1.00 -14.33 5.65
N PHE A 95 -1.91 -13.42 5.39
CA PHE A 95 -1.62 -12.01 5.22
C PHE A 95 -2.12 -11.21 6.41
N ILE A 96 -1.27 -10.35 6.98
CA ILE A 96 -1.64 -9.43 8.05
C ILE A 96 -1.32 -8.01 7.57
N ASP A 97 -2.38 -7.20 7.37
CA ASP A 97 -2.22 -5.79 7.00
C ASP A 97 -2.01 -4.92 8.23
N GLU A 98 -1.24 -3.85 8.04
CA GLU A 98 -0.89 -2.85 9.05
C GLU A 98 -0.33 -3.46 10.35
N VAL A 99 0.57 -4.44 10.19
CA VAL A 99 1.17 -5.20 11.31
C VAL A 99 1.88 -4.32 12.34
N HIS A 100 2.24 -3.09 12.00
CA HIS A 100 2.78 -2.10 12.94
C HIS A 100 1.78 -1.71 14.06
N ARG A 101 0.49 -2.00 13.90
CA ARG A 101 -0.52 -1.82 14.95
C ARG A 101 -0.45 -2.89 16.03
N PHE A 102 0.37 -3.93 15.84
CA PHE A 102 0.65 -4.91 16.87
C PHE A 102 1.60 -4.32 17.91
N ASP A 103 1.20 -4.38 19.18
CA ASP A 103 2.13 -4.19 20.29
C ASP A 103 3.15 -5.35 20.35
N LYS A 104 4.12 -5.23 21.24
CA LYS A 104 5.17 -6.22 21.39
C LYS A 104 4.64 -7.62 21.68
N GLU A 105 3.61 -7.74 22.51
CA GLU A 105 3.02 -9.03 22.91
C GLU A 105 2.38 -9.76 21.70
N ARG A 106 1.70 -9.02 20.83
CA ARG A 106 1.11 -9.58 19.60
C ARG A 106 2.18 -9.92 18.56
N GLN A 107 3.23 -9.12 18.43
CA GLN A 107 4.35 -9.46 17.56
C GLN A 107 5.05 -10.75 18.06
N GLU A 108 5.30 -10.87 19.36
CA GLU A 108 5.90 -12.07 19.98
C GLU A 108 5.07 -13.34 19.77
N ALA A 109 3.72 -13.22 19.68
CA ALA A 109 2.85 -14.37 19.38
C ALA A 109 3.14 -15.01 18.03
N LEU A 110 3.76 -14.27 17.10
CA LEU A 110 4.15 -14.78 15.78
C LEU A 110 5.56 -15.40 15.76
N TYR A 111 6.44 -15.07 16.70
CA TYR A 111 7.86 -15.41 16.63
C TYR A 111 8.14 -16.89 16.59
N TYR A 112 7.59 -17.66 17.53
CA TYR A 112 7.79 -19.10 17.59
C TYR A 112 7.08 -19.85 16.45
N PRO A 113 5.81 -19.54 16.12
CA PRO A 113 5.14 -20.12 14.94
C PRO A 113 5.91 -19.92 13.64
N MET A 114 6.53 -18.75 13.43
CA MET A 114 7.30 -18.45 12.21
C MET A 114 8.59 -19.28 12.09
N VAL A 115 9.22 -19.63 13.21
CA VAL A 115 10.54 -20.29 13.19
C VAL A 115 10.45 -21.78 13.53
N GLU A 116 9.68 -22.11 14.56
CA GLU A 116 9.62 -23.46 15.12
C GLU A 116 8.30 -24.18 14.83
N HIS A 117 7.35 -23.50 14.15
CA HIS A 117 6.00 -24.01 13.87
C HIS A 117 5.26 -24.48 15.11
N ARG A 118 5.55 -23.89 16.28
CA ARG A 118 4.91 -24.23 17.56
C ARG A 118 4.79 -23.01 18.46
N ILE A 119 3.90 -23.12 19.46
CA ILE A 119 3.78 -22.15 20.55
C ILE A 119 3.48 -22.89 21.85
N THR A 120 4.16 -22.52 22.92
CA THR A 120 3.89 -23.03 24.25
C THR A 120 2.84 -22.18 24.92
N THR A 121 1.76 -22.79 25.37
CA THR A 121 0.67 -22.17 26.14
C THR A 121 0.58 -22.78 27.53
N LYS A 122 -0.28 -22.25 28.38
CA LYS A 122 -0.55 -22.85 29.70
C LYS A 122 -1.13 -24.26 29.61
N ASP A 123 -1.83 -24.55 28.51
CA ASP A 123 -2.55 -25.82 28.29
C ASP A 123 -1.70 -26.83 27.49
N GLY A 124 -0.45 -26.50 27.17
CA GLY A 124 0.48 -27.35 26.42
C GLY A 124 1.12 -26.71 25.21
N VAL A 125 1.75 -27.52 24.37
CA VAL A 125 2.38 -27.08 23.12
C VAL A 125 1.38 -27.22 21.97
N LEU A 126 1.19 -26.15 21.24
CA LEU A 126 0.43 -26.12 19.98
C LEU A 126 1.43 -26.20 18.82
N GLU A 127 1.27 -27.16 17.95
CA GLU A 127 2.07 -27.33 16.74
C GLU A 127 1.28 -26.89 15.51
N PHE A 128 1.94 -26.22 14.58
CA PHE A 128 1.35 -25.69 13.35
C PHE A 128 1.96 -26.37 12.12
N ALA A 129 1.14 -26.65 11.12
CA ALA A 129 1.62 -26.94 9.79
C ALA A 129 2.48 -25.79 9.25
N PRO A 130 3.48 -26.04 8.40
CA PRO A 130 4.26 -24.97 7.78
C PRO A 130 3.36 -24.00 7.02
N PHE A 131 3.59 -22.70 7.19
CA PHE A 131 2.83 -21.64 6.58
C PHE A 131 3.73 -20.49 6.12
N THR A 132 3.23 -19.67 5.22
CA THR A 132 3.86 -18.39 4.80
C THR A 132 3.14 -17.23 5.45
N LEU A 133 3.88 -16.34 6.13
CA LEU A 133 3.36 -15.06 6.60
C LEU A 133 3.77 -13.96 5.63
N PHE A 134 2.79 -13.22 5.12
CA PHE A 134 2.97 -11.91 4.50
C PHE A 134 2.53 -10.85 5.49
N ALA A 135 3.47 -10.11 6.05
CA ALA A 135 3.21 -9.00 6.96
C ALA A 135 3.36 -7.68 6.19
N ALA A 136 2.30 -6.87 6.15
CA ALA A 136 2.33 -5.60 5.46
C ALA A 136 2.28 -4.42 6.42
N THR A 137 3.01 -3.35 6.10
CA THR A 137 3.02 -2.12 6.90
C THR A 137 3.31 -0.88 6.08
N THR A 138 2.72 0.23 6.49
CA THR A 138 3.09 1.58 6.03
C THR A 138 4.17 2.22 6.92
N ARG A 139 4.39 1.68 8.13
CA ARG A 139 5.29 2.23 9.18
C ARG A 139 6.28 1.16 9.67
N PRO A 140 7.33 0.87 8.87
CA PRO A 140 8.32 -0.16 9.24
C PRO A 140 9.12 0.16 10.50
N ASP A 141 9.27 1.45 10.82
CA ASP A 141 9.93 1.98 12.01
C ASP A 141 9.22 1.62 13.33
N ALA A 142 7.93 1.32 13.28
CA ALA A 142 7.14 0.89 14.43
C ALA A 142 7.25 -0.62 14.74
N LEU A 143 7.98 -1.39 13.93
CA LEU A 143 8.18 -2.81 14.14
C LEU A 143 9.44 -3.10 14.97
N ASP A 144 9.41 -4.21 15.71
CA ASP A 144 10.61 -4.72 16.38
C ASP A 144 11.64 -5.21 15.35
N ALA A 145 12.59 -4.31 15.03
CA ALA A 145 13.61 -4.56 14.02
C ALA A 145 14.53 -5.75 14.40
N GLY A 146 14.80 -5.95 15.69
CA GLY A 146 15.67 -7.02 16.18
C GLY A 146 15.04 -8.40 16.16
N SER A 147 13.72 -8.47 16.27
CA SER A 147 13.03 -9.74 16.46
C SER A 147 12.05 -10.06 15.34
N PHE A 148 11.09 -9.21 15.04
CA PHE A 148 10.08 -9.46 14.02
C PHE A 148 10.65 -9.39 12.60
N VAL A 149 11.35 -8.31 12.29
CA VAL A 149 11.88 -8.05 10.95
C VAL A 149 12.91 -9.12 10.53
N THR A 150 13.76 -9.55 11.45
CA THR A 150 14.80 -10.58 11.17
C THR A 150 14.22 -11.96 10.87
N ARG A 151 13.00 -12.26 11.31
CA ARG A 151 12.29 -13.51 11.00
C ARG A 151 11.63 -13.50 9.62
N CYS A 152 11.45 -12.33 9.04
CA CYS A 152 11.01 -12.18 7.65
C CYS A 152 12.23 -12.30 6.74
N GLN A 153 12.38 -13.44 6.09
CA GLN A 153 13.51 -13.72 5.19
C GLN A 153 13.48 -12.83 3.93
N ASN A 154 12.29 -12.41 3.52
CA ASN A 154 12.11 -11.44 2.45
C ASN A 154 11.65 -10.10 3.03
N ASN A 155 12.30 -9.02 2.57
CA ASN A 155 11.86 -7.65 2.83
C ASN A 155 11.62 -6.98 1.49
N TRP A 156 10.34 -6.74 1.15
CA TRP A 156 9.95 -6.08 -0.08
C TRP A 156 9.49 -4.67 0.20
N HIS A 157 10.08 -3.73 -0.51
CA HIS A 157 9.63 -2.35 -0.49
C HIS A 157 8.86 -2.04 -1.77
N LEU A 158 7.57 -1.67 -1.64
CA LEU A 158 6.74 -1.20 -2.74
C LEU A 158 6.74 0.33 -2.73
N GLY A 159 7.61 0.89 -3.57
CA GLY A 159 7.66 2.33 -3.80
C GLY A 159 6.50 2.82 -4.66
N ARG A 160 6.58 4.09 -5.03
CA ARG A 160 5.67 4.67 -6.03
C ARG A 160 5.98 4.08 -7.39
N TYR A 161 4.94 3.80 -8.14
CA TYR A 161 5.01 3.33 -9.53
C TYR A 161 5.46 4.46 -10.45
N ASP A 162 6.18 4.11 -11.50
CA ASP A 162 6.48 5.10 -12.53
C ASP A 162 5.24 5.41 -13.38
N LEU A 163 5.35 6.47 -14.21
CA LEU A 163 4.22 6.90 -15.03
C LEU A 163 3.76 5.82 -16.01
N MET A 164 4.68 5.04 -16.56
CA MET A 164 4.33 4.00 -17.54
C MET A 164 3.59 2.85 -16.87
N GLU A 165 4.03 2.43 -15.70
CA GLU A 165 3.36 1.41 -14.89
C GLU A 165 1.94 1.85 -14.49
N ILE A 166 1.76 3.10 -14.09
CA ILE A 166 0.43 3.68 -13.79
C ILE A 166 -0.44 3.71 -15.07
N CYS A 167 0.14 4.12 -16.21
CA CYS A 167 -0.60 4.08 -17.48
C CYS A 167 -1.03 2.66 -17.85
N ASP A 168 -0.22 1.64 -17.60
CA ASP A 168 -0.59 0.24 -17.84
C ASP A 168 -1.72 -0.23 -16.92
N ILE A 169 -1.74 0.23 -15.68
CA ILE A 169 -2.83 -0.02 -14.73
C ILE A 169 -4.12 0.64 -15.25
N LEU A 170 -4.07 1.92 -15.62
CA LEU A 170 -5.23 2.67 -16.11
C LEU A 170 -5.81 2.05 -17.40
N ARG A 171 -4.96 1.66 -18.38
CA ARG A 171 -5.40 0.94 -19.57
C ARG A 171 -6.18 -0.32 -19.21
N GLY A 172 -5.62 -1.14 -18.32
CA GLY A 172 -6.30 -2.34 -17.87
C GLY A 172 -7.64 -2.09 -17.20
N ILE A 173 -7.79 -0.98 -16.48
CA ILE A 173 -9.03 -0.57 -15.82
C ILE A 173 -10.07 -0.18 -16.86
N PHE A 174 -9.75 0.73 -17.80
CA PHE A 174 -10.68 1.18 -18.83
C PHE A 174 -11.04 0.07 -19.82
N ASP A 175 -10.07 -0.77 -20.20
CA ASP A 175 -10.31 -1.96 -21.05
C ASP A 175 -11.33 -2.91 -20.40
N ASN A 176 -11.20 -3.18 -19.08
CA ASN A 176 -12.12 -4.03 -18.34
C ASN A 176 -13.55 -3.44 -18.28
N TRP A 177 -13.69 -2.12 -18.35
CA TRP A 177 -14.98 -1.44 -18.39
C TRP A 177 -15.54 -1.28 -19.82
N GLY A 178 -14.77 -1.67 -20.85
CA GLY A 178 -15.16 -1.48 -22.24
C GLY A 178 -15.16 -0.01 -22.68
N ILE A 179 -14.40 0.85 -22.00
CA ILE A 179 -14.27 2.27 -22.29
C ILE A 179 -13.04 2.49 -23.18
N THR A 180 -13.24 3.04 -24.37
CA THR A 180 -12.15 3.34 -25.29
C THR A 180 -11.37 4.57 -24.80
N HIS A 181 -10.07 4.57 -25.04
CA HIS A 181 -9.17 5.62 -24.55
C HIS A 181 -7.95 5.80 -25.45
N GLY A 182 -7.45 7.00 -25.55
CA GLY A 182 -6.19 7.32 -26.22
C GLY A 182 -4.98 7.31 -25.27
N PRO A 183 -3.75 7.19 -25.82
CA PRO A 183 -2.53 7.23 -25.02
C PRO A 183 -2.32 8.58 -24.29
N SER A 184 -2.77 9.67 -24.88
CA SER A 184 -2.68 11.03 -24.31
C SER A 184 -3.57 11.18 -23.09
N GLU A 185 -4.81 10.68 -23.17
CA GLU A 185 -5.80 10.70 -22.10
C GLU A 185 -5.32 9.88 -20.91
N ILE A 186 -4.88 8.65 -21.14
CA ILE A 186 -4.30 7.78 -20.11
C ILE A 186 -3.08 8.44 -19.44
N LYS A 187 -2.20 9.07 -20.22
CA LYS A 187 -1.03 9.75 -19.68
C LYS A 187 -1.42 10.99 -18.86
N SER A 188 -2.46 11.72 -19.27
CA SER A 188 -2.99 12.86 -18.53
C SER A 188 -3.52 12.46 -17.16
N ILE A 189 -4.33 11.39 -17.10
CA ILE A 189 -4.83 10.84 -15.84
C ILE A 189 -3.65 10.32 -15.00
N GLY A 190 -2.74 9.56 -15.62
CA GLY A 190 -1.62 8.92 -14.94
C GLY A 190 -0.69 9.88 -14.21
N ARG A 191 -0.46 11.08 -14.75
CA ARG A 191 0.35 12.13 -14.12
C ARG A 191 -0.20 12.58 -12.77
N ARG A 192 -1.52 12.51 -12.58
CA ARG A 192 -2.19 12.91 -11.33
C ARG A 192 -2.45 11.76 -10.35
N CYS A 193 -2.01 10.56 -10.69
CA CYS A 193 -2.14 9.40 -9.80
C CYS A 193 -1.06 9.32 -8.71
N LEU A 194 -0.14 10.26 -8.63
CA LEU A 194 0.94 10.30 -7.63
C LEU A 194 1.80 9.01 -7.59
N GLY A 195 1.76 8.18 -8.65
CA GLY A 195 2.42 6.88 -8.69
C GLY A 195 1.79 5.83 -7.76
N ILE A 196 0.52 5.99 -7.37
CA ILE A 196 -0.17 5.10 -6.42
C ILE A 196 -1.35 4.41 -7.12
N PRO A 197 -1.34 3.07 -7.24
CA PRO A 197 -2.41 2.31 -7.91
C PRO A 197 -3.82 2.56 -7.35
N ARG A 198 -3.98 2.74 -6.03
CA ARG A 198 -5.28 3.06 -5.42
C ARG A 198 -5.83 4.39 -5.93
N ILE A 199 -4.96 5.41 -6.07
CA ILE A 199 -5.35 6.72 -6.62
C ILE A 199 -5.71 6.57 -8.09
N ALA A 200 -4.95 5.77 -8.87
CA ALA A 200 -5.27 5.49 -10.27
C ALA A 200 -6.67 4.85 -10.42
N ASN A 201 -7.02 3.85 -9.59
CA ASN A 201 -8.36 3.25 -9.58
C ASN A 201 -9.44 4.28 -9.25
N ASN A 202 -9.22 5.11 -8.23
CA ASN A 202 -10.19 6.12 -7.81
C ASN A 202 -10.40 7.20 -8.89
N LEU A 203 -9.33 7.71 -9.49
CA LEU A 203 -9.44 8.71 -10.56
C LEU A 203 -10.07 8.12 -11.83
N ALA A 204 -9.71 6.89 -12.20
CA ALA A 204 -10.35 6.20 -13.32
C ALA A 204 -11.88 6.06 -13.09
N ALA A 205 -12.31 5.71 -11.86
CA ALA A 205 -13.72 5.62 -11.51
C ALA A 205 -14.44 6.98 -11.66
N LYS A 206 -13.83 8.06 -11.21
CA LYS A 206 -14.39 9.42 -11.34
C LYS A 206 -14.48 9.89 -12.80
N VAL A 207 -13.44 9.61 -13.60
CA VAL A 207 -13.49 9.88 -15.05
C VAL A 207 -14.58 9.03 -15.72
N ARG A 208 -14.73 7.76 -15.36
CA ARG A 208 -15.83 6.94 -15.84
C ARG A 208 -17.19 7.55 -15.50
N ASP A 209 -17.39 7.98 -14.27
CA ASP A 209 -18.66 8.57 -13.83
C ASP A 209 -18.96 9.88 -14.62
N GLN A 210 -17.92 10.68 -14.95
CA GLN A 210 -18.05 11.85 -15.83
C GLN A 210 -18.44 11.46 -17.27
N ILE A 211 -17.86 10.38 -17.81
CA ILE A 211 -18.23 9.86 -19.14
C ILE A 211 -19.70 9.48 -19.17
N TYR A 212 -20.18 8.74 -18.16
CA TYR A 212 -21.60 8.37 -18.06
C TYR A 212 -22.51 9.59 -17.86
N TYR A 213 -22.07 10.60 -17.09
CA TYR A 213 -22.80 11.86 -16.91
C TYR A 213 -22.92 12.64 -18.22
N ARG A 214 -21.85 12.76 -19.00
CA ARG A 214 -21.86 13.40 -20.32
C ARG A 214 -22.80 12.68 -21.29
N GLY A 215 -22.88 11.36 -21.21
CA GLY A 215 -23.62 10.52 -22.16
C GLY A 215 -22.87 10.34 -23.50
N GLY A 216 -23.53 9.65 -24.42
CA GLY A 216 -22.96 9.34 -25.74
C GLY A 216 -21.98 8.17 -25.73
N ASP A 217 -20.92 8.24 -26.53
CA ASP A 217 -19.96 7.17 -26.69
C ASP A 217 -19.14 6.91 -25.42
N LEU A 218 -18.91 5.63 -25.11
CA LEU A 218 -18.06 5.20 -23.99
C LEU A 218 -16.59 5.34 -24.37
N CYS A 219 -16.14 6.58 -24.43
CA CYS A 219 -14.74 6.93 -24.69
C CYS A 219 -14.28 8.05 -23.76
N VAL A 220 -13.01 8.02 -23.39
CA VAL A 220 -12.38 9.08 -22.60
C VAL A 220 -12.08 10.27 -23.49
N LEU A 221 -12.70 11.41 -23.23
CA LEU A 221 -12.40 12.68 -23.89
C LEU A 221 -11.53 13.57 -23.00
N PRO A 222 -10.71 14.47 -23.57
CA PRO A 222 -9.95 15.47 -22.80
C PRO A 222 -10.83 16.33 -21.87
N SER A 223 -12.07 16.65 -22.30
CA SER A 223 -13.04 17.38 -21.47
C SER A 223 -13.43 16.59 -20.22
N ASP A 224 -13.71 15.28 -20.34
CA ASP A 224 -14.08 14.43 -19.20
C ASP A 224 -12.99 14.47 -18.11
N ILE A 225 -11.71 14.46 -18.55
CA ILE A 225 -10.56 14.54 -17.66
C ILE A 225 -10.48 15.92 -16.98
N THR A 226 -10.62 16.99 -17.77
CA THR A 226 -10.54 18.36 -17.26
C THR A 226 -11.66 18.65 -16.27
N ASP A 227 -12.88 18.28 -16.60
CA ASP A 227 -14.04 18.46 -15.72
C ASP A 227 -13.88 17.66 -14.42
N THR A 228 -13.42 16.39 -14.52
CA THR A 228 -13.14 15.57 -13.34
C THR A 228 -12.10 16.23 -12.44
N PHE A 229 -10.99 16.71 -12.99
CA PHE A 229 -9.93 17.30 -12.17
C PHE A 229 -10.34 18.62 -11.53
N ASN A 230 -11.14 19.43 -12.22
CA ASN A 230 -11.70 20.66 -11.67
C ASN A 230 -12.69 20.37 -10.53
N LEU A 231 -13.59 19.38 -10.71
CA LEU A 231 -14.53 18.98 -9.65
C LEU A 231 -13.84 18.39 -8.42
N GLU A 232 -12.72 17.70 -8.62
CA GLU A 232 -11.93 17.11 -7.54
C GLU A 232 -10.87 18.06 -6.97
N GLU A 233 -10.79 19.29 -7.49
CA GLU A 233 -9.83 20.32 -7.06
C GLU A 233 -8.37 19.82 -7.03
N LEU A 234 -8.00 19.01 -8.04
CA LEU A 234 -6.65 18.45 -8.15
C LEU A 234 -5.73 19.42 -8.87
N ASP A 235 -4.53 19.60 -8.31
CA ASP A 235 -3.48 20.37 -8.95
C ASP A 235 -2.83 19.63 -10.15
N SER A 236 -1.79 20.20 -10.73
CA SER A 236 -1.11 19.67 -11.92
C SER A 236 -0.55 18.27 -11.74
N ILE A 237 -0.21 17.85 -10.51
CA ILE A 237 0.35 16.54 -10.18
C ILE A 237 -0.62 15.62 -9.43
N GLY A 238 -1.82 16.11 -9.06
CA GLY A 238 -2.86 15.33 -8.41
C GLY A 238 -2.93 15.49 -6.88
N LEU A 239 -2.35 16.55 -6.33
CA LEU A 239 -2.55 16.89 -4.93
C LEU A 239 -3.93 17.54 -4.75
N SER A 240 -4.66 17.09 -3.73
CA SER A 240 -5.94 17.67 -3.33
C SER A 240 -5.74 18.99 -2.57
N GLU A 241 -6.84 19.71 -2.37
CA GLU A 241 -6.86 20.93 -1.55
C GLU A 241 -6.20 20.70 -0.18
N GLN A 242 -6.49 19.60 0.49
CA GLN A 242 -5.93 19.28 1.81
C GLN A 242 -4.40 19.20 1.82
N HIS A 243 -3.80 18.62 0.78
CA HIS A 243 -2.35 18.60 0.63
C HIS A 243 -1.79 20.00 0.41
N ARG A 244 -2.47 20.83 -0.40
CA ARG A 244 -2.05 22.22 -0.65
C ARG A 244 -2.16 23.08 0.61
N VAL A 245 -3.25 22.94 1.39
CA VAL A 245 -3.42 23.63 2.68
C VAL A 245 -2.32 23.21 3.66
N TYR A 246 -1.95 21.92 3.69
CA TYR A 246 -0.82 21.46 4.48
C TYR A 246 0.49 22.13 4.09
N LEU A 247 0.83 22.11 2.81
CA LEU A 247 2.05 22.76 2.30
C LEU A 247 2.05 24.27 2.56
N MET A 248 0.91 24.94 2.36
CA MET A 248 0.73 26.37 2.62
C MET A 248 0.94 26.72 4.10
N SER A 249 0.45 25.88 5.00
CA SER A 249 0.65 26.06 6.44
C SER A 249 2.14 26.01 6.81
N LEU A 250 2.91 25.10 6.21
CA LEU A 250 4.35 25.06 6.39
C LEU A 250 5.07 26.24 5.73
N TYR A 251 4.59 26.71 4.58
CA TYR A 251 5.13 27.87 3.90
C TYR A 251 4.98 29.14 4.78
N ASN A 252 3.80 29.35 5.36
CA ASN A 252 3.53 30.46 6.26
C ASN A 252 4.32 30.40 7.58
N ALA A 253 4.65 29.19 8.05
CA ALA A 253 5.54 29.01 9.21
C ALA A 253 7.00 29.38 8.93
N GLY A 254 7.36 29.55 7.66
CA GLY A 254 8.72 29.88 7.20
C GLY A 254 9.72 28.77 7.51
N SER A 255 10.83 29.12 8.19
CA SER A 255 11.87 28.16 8.56
C SER A 255 11.58 27.39 9.86
N ARG A 256 10.47 27.70 10.57
CA ARG A 256 10.12 27.07 11.84
C ARG A 256 9.49 25.70 11.60
N PRO A 257 10.02 24.60 12.19
CA PRO A 257 9.38 23.32 12.11
C PRO A 257 8.01 23.32 12.82
N CYS A 258 7.01 22.68 12.20
CA CYS A 258 5.67 22.53 12.77
C CYS A 258 5.46 21.12 13.33
N GLY A 259 4.99 21.04 14.57
CA GLY A 259 4.64 19.77 15.21
C GLY A 259 3.37 19.15 14.60
N LEU A 260 3.21 17.82 14.73
CA LEU A 260 2.05 17.09 14.20
C LEU A 260 0.72 17.63 14.75
N HIS A 261 0.63 17.89 16.04
CA HIS A 261 -0.58 18.46 16.66
C HIS A 261 -0.92 19.86 16.13
N THR A 262 0.09 20.69 15.85
CA THR A 262 -0.12 22.00 15.22
C THR A 262 -0.69 21.84 13.81
N MET A 263 -0.12 20.94 13.02
CA MET A 263 -0.62 20.66 11.66
C MET A 263 -2.03 20.09 11.68
N SER A 264 -2.32 19.16 12.58
CA SER A 264 -3.65 18.60 12.81
C SER A 264 -4.69 19.69 13.13
N GLY A 265 -4.34 20.63 14.01
CA GLY A 265 -5.21 21.76 14.34
C GLY A 265 -5.44 22.70 13.16
N LEU A 266 -4.39 23.04 12.39
CA LEU A 266 -4.51 23.91 11.21
C LEU A 266 -5.37 23.30 10.10
N LEU A 267 -5.31 21.99 9.93
CA LEU A 267 -6.11 21.25 8.94
C LEU A 267 -7.51 20.86 9.44
N SER A 268 -7.79 21.06 10.74
CA SER A 268 -9.01 20.56 11.39
C SER A 268 -9.22 19.04 11.19
N MET A 269 -8.13 18.29 11.24
CA MET A 269 -8.09 16.82 11.07
C MET A 269 -7.48 16.14 12.29
N SER A 270 -7.79 14.85 12.48
CA SER A 270 -7.09 14.07 13.51
C SER A 270 -5.60 13.88 13.15
N THR A 271 -4.76 13.75 14.17
CA THR A 271 -3.32 13.49 13.97
C THR A 271 -3.08 12.24 13.14
N SER A 272 -3.90 11.19 13.30
CA SER A 272 -3.80 9.96 12.52
C SER A 272 -4.09 10.18 11.03
N VAL A 273 -5.07 11.01 10.67
CA VAL A 273 -5.33 11.33 9.26
C VAL A 273 -4.17 12.10 8.64
N VAL A 274 -3.61 13.06 9.37
CA VAL A 274 -2.45 13.82 8.89
C VAL A 274 -1.25 12.88 8.69
N GLU A 275 -0.95 12.03 9.67
CA GLU A 275 0.21 11.15 9.68
C GLU A 275 0.09 9.95 8.72
N ASP A 276 -1.12 9.37 8.59
CA ASP A 276 -1.31 8.15 7.80
C ASP A 276 -1.78 8.42 6.35
N VAL A 277 -2.36 9.61 6.06
CA VAL A 277 -2.95 9.90 4.75
C VAL A 277 -2.23 11.06 4.03
N ILE A 278 -2.05 12.20 4.69
CA ILE A 278 -1.52 13.41 4.04
C ILE A 278 0.01 13.38 3.96
N GLU A 279 0.68 13.23 5.08
CA GLU A 279 2.14 13.32 5.17
C GLU A 279 2.88 12.28 4.32
N PRO A 280 2.47 11.00 4.26
CA PRO A 280 3.23 10.00 3.52
C PRO A 280 3.39 10.32 2.04
N ILE A 281 2.39 10.93 1.43
CA ILE A 281 2.43 11.38 0.04
C ILE A 281 3.44 12.53 -0.11
N LEU A 282 3.32 13.55 0.72
CA LEU A 282 4.18 14.75 0.67
C LEU A 282 5.65 14.44 0.99
N LEU A 283 5.90 13.55 1.95
CA LEU A 283 7.22 13.03 2.26
C LEU A 283 7.80 12.25 1.09
N SER A 284 7.01 11.36 0.46
CA SER A 284 7.45 10.56 -0.69
C SER A 284 7.74 11.41 -1.93
N LEU A 285 7.07 12.54 -2.08
CA LEU A 285 7.33 13.53 -3.13
C LEU A 285 8.59 14.36 -2.83
N GLY A 286 9.06 14.34 -1.58
CA GLY A 286 10.14 15.19 -1.10
C GLY A 286 9.73 16.66 -0.98
N PHE A 287 8.44 16.95 -0.76
CA PHE A 287 7.93 18.31 -0.54
C PHE A 287 8.02 18.73 0.92
N VAL A 288 8.00 17.75 1.79
CA VAL A 288 8.11 17.90 3.24
C VAL A 288 9.25 17.02 3.75
N GLU A 289 9.95 17.47 4.76
CA GLU A 289 10.90 16.68 5.53
C GLU A 289 10.48 16.62 7.01
N SER A 290 10.68 15.45 7.63
CA SER A 290 10.48 15.25 9.06
C SER A 290 11.79 15.46 9.79
N THR A 291 11.78 16.29 10.85
CA THR A 291 12.93 16.58 11.72
C THR A 291 12.59 16.24 13.17
N SER A 292 13.58 16.20 14.05
CA SER A 292 13.35 15.99 15.48
C SER A 292 12.49 17.08 16.15
N ARG A 293 12.33 18.24 15.49
CA ARG A 293 11.54 19.38 15.97
C ARG A 293 10.19 19.53 15.29
N GLY A 294 9.88 18.69 14.30
CA GLY A 294 8.64 18.73 13.51
C GLY A 294 8.88 18.68 12.00
N ARG A 295 7.88 19.10 11.25
CA ARG A 295 7.83 19.05 9.77
C ARG A 295 8.28 20.38 9.20
N ARG A 296 9.00 20.34 8.09
CA ARG A 296 9.45 21.51 7.34
C ARG A 296 9.16 21.37 5.86
N LEU A 297 8.84 22.48 5.22
CA LEU A 297 8.72 22.56 3.78
C LEU A 297 10.12 22.52 3.14
N THR A 298 10.31 21.68 2.14
CA THR A 298 11.54 21.62 1.36
C THR A 298 11.54 22.71 0.27
N GLU A 299 12.71 22.98 -0.33
CA GLU A 299 12.79 23.89 -1.49
C GLU A 299 11.94 23.39 -2.66
N LYS A 300 11.90 22.07 -2.87
CA LYS A 300 11.05 21.44 -3.89
C LYS A 300 9.56 21.68 -3.63
N GLY A 301 9.11 21.54 -2.38
CA GLY A 301 7.73 21.83 -1.98
C GLY A 301 7.38 23.31 -2.11
N ARG A 302 8.32 24.22 -1.78
CA ARG A 302 8.14 25.66 -1.97
C ARG A 302 7.98 26.01 -3.45
N LYS A 303 8.82 25.48 -4.32
CA LYS A 303 8.74 25.72 -5.76
C LYS A 303 7.40 25.26 -6.32
N HIS A 304 6.93 24.07 -5.96
CA HIS A 304 5.63 23.55 -6.37
C HIS A 304 4.48 24.47 -5.94
N LEU A 305 4.47 24.96 -4.68
CA LEU A 305 3.44 25.90 -4.21
C LEU A 305 3.44 27.22 -5.00
N ILE A 306 4.62 27.76 -5.30
CA ILE A 306 4.73 29.01 -6.08
C ILE A 306 4.15 28.81 -7.48
N GLU A 307 4.46 27.67 -8.14
CA GLU A 307 3.97 27.35 -9.48
C GLU A 307 2.45 27.12 -9.52
N GLU A 308 1.86 26.45 -8.52
CA GLU A 308 0.44 26.11 -8.49
C GLU A 308 -0.45 27.24 -7.95
N CYS A 309 0.03 28.01 -6.96
CA CYS A 309 -0.78 29.02 -6.29
C CYS A 309 -0.46 30.45 -6.78
N ALA A 310 0.40 30.61 -7.79
CA ALA A 310 0.86 31.91 -8.28
C ALA A 310 1.33 32.85 -7.13
N LEU A 311 1.98 32.29 -6.13
CA LEU A 311 2.55 33.06 -5.03
C LEU A 311 3.81 33.79 -5.55
N VAL A 312 3.74 35.10 -5.59
CA VAL A 312 4.85 35.99 -5.96
C VAL A 312 5.68 36.34 -4.72
#